data_54bd72f3a7d3c6e2e87795586198fd5c
#
_entry.id   54bd72f3a7d3c6e2e87795586198fd5c
#
_cell.length_a   1.000
_cell.length_b   1.000
_cell.length_c   1.000
_cell.angle_alpha   90.00
_cell.angle_beta   90.00
_cell.angle_gamma   90.00
#
_symmetry.space_group_name_H-M   'P 1'
#
loop_
_entity.id
_entity.type
_entity.pdbx_description
1 polymer ?
#
loop_
_entity_poly.entity_id
_entity_poly.type
_entity_poly.pdbx_seq_one_letter_code
_entity_poly.pdbx_strand_id
1 'polypeptide(L)'
;RSRESFEFFIKSFKKNIEVFDTPSYFKDIDKYHRVIHETDLANNFQTYYKKSKNKLSKEMQSAISRGMKYSAKEYLDAVDFMKRSYESYKEVFEDYHGVLSPCSTGVADKGLKSTGSADFNRVWSYMHTPAISLPLLQGENNLPLGIQLIGDKYDDHRFLGVARWLEQKSKKYDE
;
A
#
# COMPACT_ATOMS: atom_id res chain seq x y z
N ARG A 1 14.95 14.92 0.21
CA ARG A 1 14.23 15.54 -0.93
C ARG A 1 12.85 14.88 -1.13
N SER A 2 12.73 13.55 -1.23
CA SER A 2 11.42 12.87 -1.40
C SER A 2 10.42 13.22 -0.31
N ARG A 3 10.85 13.18 0.97
CA ARG A 3 10.02 13.60 2.11
C ARG A 3 9.62 15.07 2.04
N GLU A 4 10.55 15.94 1.72
CA GLU A 4 10.32 17.39 1.59
C GLU A 4 9.31 17.69 0.47
N SER A 5 9.42 17.01 -0.68
CA SER A 5 8.46 17.15 -1.78
C SER A 5 7.05 16.76 -1.37
N PHE A 6 6.89 15.65 -0.62
CA PHE A 6 5.60 15.25 -0.09
C PHE A 6 5.06 16.27 0.93
N GLU A 7 5.87 16.72 1.88
CA GLU A 7 5.49 17.75 2.86
C GLU A 7 5.10 19.07 2.19
N PHE A 8 5.83 19.47 1.15
CA PHE A 8 5.49 20.64 0.36
C PHE A 8 4.13 20.50 -0.33
N PHE A 9 3.88 19.35 -0.95
CA PHE A 9 2.58 19.06 -1.57
C PHE A 9 1.44 19.17 -0.56
N ILE A 10 1.55 18.52 0.59
CA ILE A 10 0.52 18.59 1.65
C ILE A 10 0.27 20.05 2.08
N LYS A 11 1.33 20.83 2.27
CA LYS A 11 1.21 22.26 2.64
C LYS A 11 0.52 23.10 1.55
N SER A 12 0.74 22.80 0.27
CA SER A 12 0.11 23.49 -0.85
C SER A 12 -1.41 23.27 -0.89
N PHE A 13 -1.88 22.14 -0.37
CA PHE A 13 -3.29 21.76 -0.29
C PHE A 13 -3.91 21.90 1.11
N LYS A 14 -3.30 22.68 2.03
CA LYS A 14 -3.70 22.80 3.44
C LYS A 14 -5.18 23.09 3.69
N LYS A 15 -5.92 23.66 2.74
CA LYS A 15 -7.36 23.91 2.85
C LYS A 15 -8.22 22.66 2.56
N ASN A 16 -7.63 21.63 1.97
CA ASN A 16 -8.31 20.43 1.50
C ASN A 16 -7.76 19.15 2.14
N ILE A 17 -6.62 19.26 2.85
CA ILE A 17 -5.93 18.12 3.46
C ILE A 17 -5.79 18.38 4.95
N GLU A 18 -6.25 17.42 5.72
CA GLU A 18 -6.01 17.30 7.15
C GLU A 18 -4.95 16.21 7.39
N VAL A 19 -4.03 16.48 8.31
CA VAL A 19 -2.98 15.52 8.68
C VAL A 19 -3.38 14.88 10.00
N PHE A 20 -3.40 13.56 10.05
CA PHE A 20 -3.69 12.80 11.24
C PHE A 20 -2.68 11.69 11.48
N ASP A 21 -2.58 11.24 12.71
CA ASP A 21 -1.67 10.17 13.09
C ASP A 21 -2.16 8.80 12.61
N THR A 22 -1.22 7.97 12.20
CA THR A 22 -1.51 6.60 11.82
C THR A 22 -2.07 5.81 13.00
N PRO A 23 -3.18 5.09 12.86
CA PRO A 23 -3.75 4.28 13.92
C PRO A 23 -2.73 3.28 14.51
N SER A 24 -2.75 3.12 15.84
CA SER A 24 -1.74 2.31 16.55
C SER A 24 -1.71 0.84 16.10
N TYR A 25 -2.83 0.28 15.65
CA TYR A 25 -2.92 -1.10 15.17
C TYR A 25 -2.25 -1.32 13.79
N PHE A 26 -1.92 -0.25 13.05
CA PHE A 26 -1.20 -0.39 11.78
C PHE A 26 0.15 -1.09 11.93
N LYS A 27 0.82 -0.95 13.07
CA LYS A 27 2.08 -1.65 13.36
C LYS A 27 1.95 -3.18 13.36
N ASP A 28 0.75 -3.70 13.64
CA ASP A 28 0.48 -5.13 13.68
C ASP A 28 0.09 -5.71 12.31
N ILE A 29 -0.30 -4.84 11.37
CA ILE A 29 -0.74 -5.25 10.02
C ILE A 29 0.36 -6.03 9.29
N ASP A 30 1.63 -5.63 9.40
CA ASP A 30 2.72 -6.33 8.71
C ASP A 30 2.78 -7.82 9.09
N LYS A 31 2.59 -8.13 10.37
CA LYS A 31 2.56 -9.51 10.88
C LYS A 31 1.41 -10.30 10.27
N TYR A 32 0.20 -9.76 10.32
CA TYR A 32 -1.00 -10.45 9.85
C TYR A 32 -1.09 -10.51 8.32
N HIS A 33 -0.68 -9.46 7.63
CA HIS A 33 -0.54 -9.45 6.18
C HIS A 33 0.39 -10.56 5.71
N ARG A 34 1.52 -10.76 6.37
CA ARG A 34 2.48 -11.82 6.04
C ARG A 34 1.87 -13.20 6.15
N VAL A 35 1.08 -13.47 7.20
CA VAL A 35 0.40 -14.75 7.38
C VAL A 35 -0.54 -15.04 6.20
N ILE A 36 -1.40 -14.09 5.83
CA ILE A 36 -2.32 -14.26 4.69
C ILE A 36 -1.54 -14.42 3.40
N HIS A 37 -0.65 -13.47 3.11
CA HIS A 37 0.11 -13.44 1.86
C HIS A 37 0.92 -14.72 1.62
N GLU A 38 1.67 -15.18 2.62
CA GLU A 38 2.51 -16.37 2.47
C GLU A 38 1.69 -17.66 2.44
N THR A 39 0.56 -17.73 3.15
CA THR A 39 -0.37 -18.86 3.08
C THR A 39 -1.02 -18.96 1.69
N ASP A 40 -1.51 -17.85 1.16
CA ASP A 40 -2.10 -17.81 -0.18
C ASP A 40 -1.06 -18.08 -1.26
N LEU A 41 0.16 -17.56 -1.09
CA LEU A 41 1.28 -17.87 -1.97
C LEU A 41 1.60 -19.36 -1.97
N ALA A 42 1.66 -19.98 -0.77
CA ALA A 42 1.90 -21.41 -0.65
C ALA A 42 0.78 -22.24 -1.30
N ASN A 43 -0.47 -21.87 -1.11
CA ASN A 43 -1.61 -22.55 -1.72
C ASN A 43 -1.57 -22.45 -3.25
N ASN A 44 -1.37 -21.26 -3.79
CA ASN A 44 -1.42 -21.00 -5.24
C ASN A 44 -0.20 -21.57 -5.98
N PHE A 45 0.97 -21.59 -5.36
CA PHE A 45 2.21 -22.04 -6.00
C PHE A 45 2.70 -23.43 -5.56
N GLN A 46 1.93 -24.18 -4.78
CA GLN A 46 2.31 -25.50 -4.28
C GLN A 46 2.74 -26.45 -5.40
N THR A 47 2.01 -26.48 -6.51
CA THR A 47 2.31 -27.34 -7.64
C THR A 47 3.65 -27.00 -8.29
N TYR A 48 3.91 -25.70 -8.49
CA TYR A 48 5.19 -25.24 -9.04
C TYR A 48 6.34 -25.48 -8.07
N TYR A 49 6.11 -25.28 -6.78
CA TYR A 49 7.10 -25.56 -5.73
C TYR A 49 7.50 -27.03 -5.70
N LYS A 50 6.55 -27.96 -5.87
CA LYS A 50 6.84 -29.39 -5.92
C LYS A 50 7.57 -29.81 -7.20
N LYS A 51 7.15 -29.29 -8.35
CA LYS A 51 7.64 -29.76 -9.68
C LYS A 51 8.86 -29.01 -10.19
N SER A 52 9.05 -27.75 -9.80
CA SER A 52 10.02 -26.86 -10.43
C SER A 52 10.62 -25.87 -9.42
N LYS A 53 10.88 -26.31 -8.19
CA LYS A 53 11.40 -25.48 -7.09
C LYS A 53 12.63 -24.67 -7.49
N ASN A 54 13.55 -25.26 -8.25
CA ASN A 54 14.78 -24.64 -8.72
C ASN A 54 14.57 -23.47 -9.71
N LYS A 55 13.37 -23.32 -10.28
CA LYS A 55 13.00 -22.20 -11.15
C LYS A 55 12.39 -21.01 -10.39
N LEU A 56 12.10 -21.18 -9.11
CA LEU A 56 11.60 -20.11 -8.25
C LEU A 56 12.77 -19.37 -7.58
N SER A 57 12.63 -18.07 -7.36
CA SER A 57 13.63 -17.31 -6.59
C SER A 57 13.74 -17.84 -5.15
N LYS A 58 14.87 -17.61 -4.50
CA LYS A 58 15.08 -18.06 -3.11
C LYS A 58 14.08 -17.42 -2.15
N GLU A 59 13.75 -16.15 -2.38
CA GLU A 59 12.76 -15.39 -1.61
C GLU A 59 11.37 -16.05 -1.71
N MET A 60 10.95 -16.38 -2.93
CA MET A 60 9.67 -17.05 -3.18
C MET A 60 9.63 -18.46 -2.57
N GLN A 61 10.71 -19.24 -2.70
CA GLN A 61 10.83 -20.53 -2.03
C GLN A 61 10.70 -20.42 -0.51
N SER A 62 11.34 -19.42 0.07
CA SER A 62 11.27 -19.15 1.51
C SER A 62 9.88 -18.75 1.97
N ALA A 63 9.22 -17.86 1.23
CA ALA A 63 7.85 -17.42 1.54
C ALA A 63 6.86 -18.60 1.46
N ILE A 64 6.91 -19.41 0.40
CA ILE A 64 6.09 -20.62 0.26
C ILE A 64 6.35 -21.59 1.42
N SER A 65 7.61 -21.80 1.78
CA SER A 65 7.98 -22.71 2.87
C SER A 65 7.46 -22.23 4.24
N ARG A 66 7.42 -20.92 4.48
CA ARG A 66 6.80 -20.35 5.69
C ARG A 66 5.27 -20.47 5.62
N GLY A 67 4.68 -20.15 4.49
CA GLY A 67 3.23 -20.22 4.29
C GLY A 67 2.65 -21.62 4.54
N MET A 68 3.38 -22.68 4.19
CA MET A 68 3.00 -24.07 4.48
C MET A 68 3.03 -24.43 5.98
N LYS A 69 3.60 -23.60 6.84
CA LYS A 69 3.73 -23.87 8.27
C LYS A 69 2.69 -23.15 9.13
N TYR A 70 2.04 -22.12 8.58
CA TYR A 70 0.98 -21.43 9.32
C TYR A 70 -0.20 -22.37 9.54
N SER A 71 -0.73 -22.34 10.75
CA SER A 71 -1.94 -23.08 11.13
C SER A 71 -3.20 -22.40 10.57
N ALA A 72 -4.28 -23.18 10.46
CA ALA A 72 -5.58 -22.62 10.11
C ALA A 72 -6.02 -21.52 11.10
N LYS A 73 -5.69 -21.69 12.40
CA LYS A 73 -5.99 -20.67 13.41
C LYS A 73 -5.28 -19.36 13.14
N GLU A 74 -3.97 -19.38 12.85
CA GLU A 74 -3.21 -18.16 12.54
C GLU A 74 -3.77 -17.45 11.31
N TYR A 75 -4.15 -18.19 10.27
CA TYR A 75 -4.76 -17.63 9.07
C TYR A 75 -6.13 -16.99 9.38
N LEU A 76 -6.99 -17.67 10.13
CA LEU A 76 -8.30 -17.15 10.51
C LEU A 76 -8.17 -15.90 11.41
N ASP A 77 -7.26 -15.91 12.38
CA ASP A 77 -6.96 -14.75 13.22
C ASP A 77 -6.51 -13.55 12.38
N ALA A 78 -5.68 -13.80 11.35
CA ALA A 78 -5.20 -12.75 10.43
C ALA A 78 -6.34 -12.20 9.56
N VAL A 79 -7.22 -13.05 9.04
CA VAL A 79 -8.40 -12.60 8.26
C VAL A 79 -9.37 -11.82 9.14
N ASP A 80 -9.59 -12.24 10.38
CA ASP A 80 -10.46 -11.51 11.31
C ASP A 80 -9.88 -10.14 11.69
N PHE A 81 -8.57 -10.08 11.94
CA PHE A 81 -7.88 -8.80 12.17
C PHE A 81 -7.97 -7.87 10.96
N MET A 82 -7.87 -8.40 9.73
CA MET A 82 -8.04 -7.63 8.51
C MET A 82 -9.43 -6.96 8.43
N LYS A 83 -10.49 -7.74 8.70
CA LYS A 83 -11.87 -7.22 8.68
C LYS A 83 -12.06 -6.13 9.73
N ARG A 84 -11.63 -6.36 10.96
CA ARG A 84 -11.72 -5.38 12.04
C ARG A 84 -10.89 -4.12 11.76
N SER A 85 -9.71 -4.26 11.15
CA SER A 85 -8.88 -3.11 10.77
C SER A 85 -9.59 -2.22 9.74
N TYR A 86 -10.25 -2.81 8.76
CA TYR A 86 -11.04 -2.05 7.80
C TYR A 86 -12.25 -1.37 8.45
N GLU A 87 -13.04 -2.10 9.24
CA GLU A 87 -14.21 -1.52 9.93
C GLU A 87 -13.81 -0.35 10.85
N SER A 88 -12.69 -0.49 11.58
CA SER A 88 -12.16 0.60 12.42
C SER A 88 -11.66 1.80 11.62
N TYR A 89 -11.34 1.62 10.35
CA TYR A 89 -10.85 2.69 9.47
C TYR A 89 -11.95 3.31 8.61
N LYS A 90 -13.11 2.68 8.55
CA LYS A 90 -14.22 3.09 7.70
C LYS A 90 -14.72 4.50 8.01
N GLU A 91 -14.75 4.89 9.28
CA GLU A 91 -15.13 6.24 9.71
C GLU A 91 -14.29 7.32 9.02
N VAL A 92 -13.00 7.05 8.75
CA VAL A 92 -12.14 7.98 8.00
C VAL A 92 -12.66 8.21 6.59
N PHE A 93 -13.20 7.17 5.93
CA PHE A 93 -13.78 7.32 4.59
C PHE A 93 -15.19 7.91 4.59
N GLU A 94 -15.88 7.92 5.72
CA GLU A 94 -17.15 8.62 5.90
C GLU A 94 -16.91 10.13 6.04
N ASP A 95 -15.86 10.53 6.76
CA ASP A 95 -15.50 11.94 7.00
C ASP A 95 -14.68 12.56 5.85
N TYR A 96 -13.87 11.75 5.15
CA TYR A 96 -12.97 12.22 4.11
C TYR A 96 -13.22 11.53 2.76
N HIS A 97 -12.93 12.25 1.68
CA HIS A 97 -13.08 11.71 0.32
C HIS A 97 -11.99 10.69 -0.07
N GLY A 98 -10.97 10.53 0.75
CA GLY A 98 -9.88 9.59 0.58
C GLY A 98 -8.69 9.94 1.44
N VAL A 99 -7.73 9.04 1.49
CA VAL A 99 -6.50 9.19 2.26
C VAL A 99 -5.31 9.30 1.32
N LEU A 100 -4.41 10.21 1.63
CA LEU A 100 -3.17 10.39 0.87
C LEU A 100 -1.98 9.84 1.66
N SER A 101 -1.14 9.08 0.99
CA SER A 101 0.15 8.66 1.53
C SER A 101 1.22 8.60 0.43
N PRO A 102 2.52 8.53 0.78
CA PRO A 102 3.54 8.23 -0.22
C PRO A 102 3.30 6.86 -0.87
N CYS A 103 3.66 6.70 -2.15
CA CYS A 103 3.63 5.39 -2.82
C CYS A 103 4.79 4.49 -2.41
N SER A 104 5.92 5.09 -2.02
CA SER A 104 7.17 4.41 -1.73
C SER A 104 7.99 5.18 -0.71
N THR A 105 9.01 4.56 -0.16
CA THR A 105 9.94 5.19 0.79
C THR A 105 10.88 6.21 0.15
N GLY A 106 10.90 6.29 -1.17
CA GLY A 106 11.70 7.21 -1.97
C GLY A 106 11.56 6.94 -3.46
N VAL A 107 12.47 7.48 -4.26
CA VAL A 107 12.54 7.19 -5.69
C VAL A 107 13.06 5.77 -5.94
N ALA A 108 12.91 5.30 -7.18
CA ALA A 108 13.38 3.97 -7.57
C ALA A 108 14.88 3.77 -7.29
N ASP A 109 15.23 2.63 -6.71
CA ASP A 109 16.61 2.23 -6.47
C ASP A 109 17.37 2.04 -7.79
N LYS A 110 18.65 2.39 -7.79
CA LYS A 110 19.51 2.19 -8.96
C LYS A 110 19.81 0.70 -9.17
N GLY A 111 19.49 0.19 -10.35
CA GLY A 111 19.78 -1.19 -10.76
C GLY A 111 18.57 -2.12 -10.60
N LEU A 112 18.81 -3.44 -10.65
CA LEU A 112 17.79 -4.49 -10.67
C LEU A 112 17.79 -5.37 -9.42
N LYS A 113 18.54 -5.01 -8.40
CA LYS A 113 18.70 -5.86 -7.18
C LYS A 113 17.60 -5.63 -6.14
N SER A 114 16.94 -4.48 -6.18
CA SER A 114 15.90 -4.09 -5.23
C SER A 114 14.73 -3.47 -5.99
N THR A 115 13.53 -3.69 -5.50
CA THR A 115 12.29 -3.02 -5.95
C THR A 115 11.80 -1.99 -4.92
N GLY A 116 12.61 -1.70 -3.91
CA GLY A 116 12.23 -0.83 -2.79
C GLY A 116 11.36 -1.53 -1.76
N SER A 117 10.80 -0.75 -0.83
CA SER A 117 9.90 -1.24 0.21
C SER A 117 8.43 -1.05 -0.17
N ALA A 118 7.59 -2.02 0.21
CA ALA A 118 6.13 -1.95 0.09
C ALA A 118 5.44 -1.41 1.36
N ASP A 119 6.17 -0.75 2.26
CA ASP A 119 5.67 -0.35 3.59
C ASP A 119 4.43 0.52 3.52
N PHE A 120 4.37 1.46 2.56
CA PHE A 120 3.20 2.32 2.36
C PHE A 120 2.03 1.64 1.65
N ASN A 121 2.23 0.47 1.04
CA ASN A 121 1.19 -0.21 0.24
C ASN A 121 0.54 -1.37 0.99
N ARG A 122 1.27 -1.99 1.90
CA ARG A 122 0.85 -3.22 2.60
C ARG A 122 -0.46 -3.07 3.35
N VAL A 123 -0.63 -1.96 4.06
CA VAL A 123 -1.83 -1.66 4.85
C VAL A 123 -3.08 -1.67 3.97
N TRP A 124 -3.03 -0.97 2.86
CA TRP A 124 -4.15 -0.81 1.94
C TRP A 124 -4.49 -2.11 1.21
N SER A 125 -3.46 -2.83 0.75
CA SER A 125 -3.63 -4.17 0.18
C SER A 125 -4.23 -5.15 1.20
N TYR A 126 -3.78 -5.09 2.46
CA TYR A 126 -4.30 -5.92 3.54
C TYR A 126 -5.77 -5.63 3.84
N MET A 127 -6.16 -4.37 3.89
CA MET A 127 -7.54 -3.98 4.12
C MET A 127 -8.42 -4.09 2.87
N HIS A 128 -7.87 -4.45 1.70
CA HIS A 128 -8.57 -4.53 0.41
C HIS A 128 -9.24 -3.20 0.00
N THR A 129 -8.60 -2.08 0.29
CA THR A 129 -9.06 -0.76 -0.15
C THR A 129 -8.50 -0.41 -1.52
N PRO A 130 -9.26 0.29 -2.39
CA PRO A 130 -8.73 0.75 -3.67
C PRO A 130 -7.64 1.79 -3.45
N ALA A 131 -6.58 1.72 -4.25
CA ALA A 131 -5.49 2.67 -4.22
C ALA A 131 -5.03 3.01 -5.65
N ILE A 132 -4.74 4.27 -5.91
CA ILE A 132 -4.20 4.75 -7.19
C ILE A 132 -2.95 5.59 -6.94
N SER A 133 -1.90 5.34 -7.73
CA SER A 133 -0.69 6.16 -7.72
C SER A 133 -0.82 7.32 -8.70
N LEU A 134 -0.57 8.52 -8.21
CA LEU A 134 -0.54 9.76 -8.98
C LEU A 134 0.91 10.27 -9.04
N PRO A 135 1.52 10.43 -10.23
CA PRO A 135 2.91 10.88 -10.40
C PRO A 135 3.03 12.40 -10.24
N LEU A 136 2.74 12.90 -9.04
CA LEU A 136 2.61 14.35 -8.77
C LEU A 136 3.86 14.96 -8.17
N LEU A 137 4.87 14.16 -7.83
CA LEU A 137 6.08 14.65 -7.17
C LEU A 137 7.34 14.26 -7.93
N GLN A 138 8.40 14.97 -7.60
CA GLN A 138 9.75 14.68 -8.06
C GLN A 138 10.67 14.53 -6.84
N GLY A 139 11.40 13.44 -6.82
CA GLY A 139 12.36 13.13 -5.76
C GLY A 139 13.81 13.39 -6.15
N GLU A 140 14.70 12.59 -5.59
CA GLU A 140 16.14 12.65 -5.85
C GLU A 140 16.44 12.38 -7.33
N ASN A 141 17.46 13.07 -7.87
CA ASN A 141 17.91 12.94 -9.26
C ASN A 141 16.81 13.21 -10.31
N ASN A 142 15.81 14.01 -9.95
CA ASN A 142 14.64 14.33 -10.79
C ASN A 142 13.82 13.10 -11.19
N LEU A 143 13.93 12.00 -10.43
CA LEU A 143 13.11 10.81 -10.65
C LEU A 143 11.67 11.05 -10.15
N PRO A 144 10.67 10.45 -10.82
CA PRO A 144 9.29 10.59 -10.38
C PRO A 144 9.07 9.96 -9.00
N LEU A 145 8.23 10.60 -8.21
CA LEU A 145 7.76 10.10 -6.93
C LEU A 145 6.24 10.18 -6.89
N GLY A 146 5.59 9.07 -6.62
CA GLY A 146 4.14 8.99 -6.58
C GLY A 146 3.57 9.35 -5.21
N ILE A 147 2.40 9.97 -5.24
CA ILE A 147 1.45 10.02 -4.11
C ILE A 147 0.40 8.97 -4.39
N GLN A 148 0.03 8.16 -3.42
CA GLN A 148 -1.14 7.31 -3.54
C GLN A 148 -2.35 7.95 -2.87
N LEU A 149 -3.46 7.92 -3.57
CA LEU A 149 -4.78 8.14 -3.02
C LEU A 149 -5.40 6.78 -2.71
N ILE A 150 -5.99 6.67 -1.54
CA ILE A 150 -6.71 5.49 -1.07
C ILE A 150 -8.17 5.88 -0.90
N GLY A 151 -9.08 5.05 -1.38
CA GLY A 151 -10.52 5.26 -1.27
C GLY A 151 -11.22 4.18 -0.45
N ASP A 152 -12.52 4.37 -0.23
CA ASP A 152 -13.36 3.36 0.37
C ASP A 152 -13.69 2.24 -0.62
N LYS A 153 -14.01 1.05 -0.11
CA LYS A 153 -14.42 -0.10 -0.93
C LYS A 153 -15.74 0.20 -1.64
N TYR A 154 -15.81 -0.26 -2.88
CA TYR A 154 -17.02 -0.18 -3.69
C TYR A 154 -17.49 1.24 -4.04
N ASP A 155 -16.66 2.26 -3.80
CA ASP A 155 -16.93 3.65 -4.16
C ASP A 155 -15.95 4.19 -5.20
N ASP A 156 -15.69 3.39 -6.24
CA ASP A 156 -14.72 3.70 -7.29
C ASP A 156 -15.04 5.02 -8.01
N HIS A 157 -16.33 5.35 -8.15
CA HIS A 157 -16.76 6.60 -8.81
C HIS A 157 -16.24 7.83 -8.06
N ARG A 158 -16.48 7.92 -6.74
CA ARG A 158 -15.98 9.01 -5.90
C ARG A 158 -14.45 9.00 -5.87
N PHE A 159 -13.85 7.83 -5.65
CA PHE A 159 -12.42 7.63 -5.61
C PHE A 159 -11.69 8.15 -6.87
N LEU A 160 -12.15 7.77 -8.06
CA LEU A 160 -11.58 8.24 -9.34
C LEU A 160 -11.86 9.72 -9.58
N GLY A 161 -13.01 10.23 -9.13
CA GLY A 161 -13.32 11.66 -9.15
C GLY A 161 -12.33 12.50 -8.35
N VAL A 162 -11.98 12.04 -7.13
CA VAL A 162 -10.98 12.70 -6.27
C VAL A 162 -9.59 12.61 -6.89
N ALA A 163 -9.19 11.46 -7.45
CA ALA A 163 -7.92 11.30 -8.14
C ALA A 163 -7.77 12.30 -9.31
N ARG A 164 -8.79 12.41 -10.14
CA ARG A 164 -8.85 13.37 -11.24
C ARG A 164 -8.76 14.83 -10.76
N TRP A 165 -9.46 15.14 -9.68
CA TRP A 165 -9.42 16.49 -9.09
C TRP A 165 -8.01 16.82 -8.58
N LEU A 166 -7.34 15.90 -7.89
CA LEU A 166 -5.96 16.07 -7.42
C LEU A 166 -5.01 16.33 -8.59
N GLU A 167 -5.08 15.51 -9.64
CA GLU A 167 -4.25 15.68 -10.83
C GLU A 167 -4.44 17.05 -11.50
N GLN A 168 -5.69 17.48 -11.67
CA GLN A 168 -5.99 18.77 -12.29
C GLN A 168 -5.55 19.97 -11.44
N LYS A 169 -5.66 19.85 -10.12
CA LYS A 169 -5.21 20.92 -9.21
C LYS A 169 -3.70 20.99 -9.13
N SER A 170 -2.99 19.86 -9.14
CA SER A 170 -1.53 19.85 -9.09
C SER A 170 -0.90 20.53 -10.28
N LYS A 171 -1.41 20.35 -11.49
CA LYS A 171 -0.93 21.02 -12.71
C LYS A 171 -0.98 22.54 -12.64
N LYS A 172 -1.83 23.14 -11.81
CA LYS A 172 -1.93 24.59 -11.62
C LYS A 172 -0.89 25.17 -10.65
N TYR A 173 -0.13 24.33 -9.98
CA TYR A 173 0.96 24.76 -9.09
C TYR A 173 2.33 24.61 -9.75
N ASP A 174 2.39 23.99 -10.94
CA ASP A 174 3.61 23.87 -11.76
C ASP A 174 3.76 25.05 -12.75
N GLU A 175 2.75 25.92 -12.86
CA GLU A 175 2.75 27.18 -13.61
C GLU A 175 3.07 28.38 -12.67
#